data_6675043deabcd521bbe6ed0624078708
#
_entry.id   6675043deabcd521bbe6ed0624078708
#
_cell.length_a   1.000
_cell.length_b   1.000
_cell.length_c   1.000
_cell.angle_alpha   90.00
_cell.angle_beta   90.00
_cell.angle_gamma   90.00
#
_symmetry.space_group_name_H-M   'P 1'
#
loop_
_entity.id
_entity.type
_entity.pdbx_description
1 polymer ?
#
loop_
_entity_poly.entity_id
_entity_poly.type
_entity_poly.pdbx_seq_one_letter_code
_entity_poly.pdbx_strand_id
1 'polypeptide(L)'
;MKRIVVLLVATVVLCSSAVIAKKYKGGELIAKEVYVYGRFETRCKPPQGSGFLATFFTFNFALQSSAEWNEIAFDFLGRYDHDVQLLTIGPGQSLQNSHPWTDFIKSDDFHDYAFEWTPKYIAWFIDGVEVYRQAQAHIAGFKYSQKIGMDIWQPSYISWSGQFDDRVLPVFAYYDWVSYAAYTPGTGNKGTDNNFTMQWKDEFDSWDQNRWEKFSGTFDGNNCDFIPENVVFKDGAMILCLTKESPIGSNDQSPPTVLWTRALGNTIQLGFSEDVETVSAENESNYISSGLTVTNAVLLADHRTVMLTVSDLNPAANYNMIVLHIKDKSINSNMMAGQVLTVSATKPLSFPLRINVGGNAFGNYLGDQLWSPNLEYGHMDGNATQWPASVDIHGVDNDTVYLSELNDVVEYRMRVPNGTYRVTLMIAENKFKQTNARIFDIFVEGRAIVTNLDLVTSVGAQTAYQIVADNVKVADEMIDIHLNNRWSVSLLNGIVVEQLSTSVNEGRSDARATQFQMQQNHPNPFNPETTISYSIPASLNPSKGGTLVSLKVFDLLGREVTTLVDEHKQPGTYNSTFNALRSSLVSGVYFYKLQAGNFVETKKMLLVK
;
A
#
# COMPACT_ATOMS: atom_id res chain seq x y z
N MET A 1 11.39 -21.32 19.11
CA MET A 1 12.84 -21.03 19.03
C MET A 1 13.04 -19.61 19.50
N LYS A 2 14.02 -19.34 20.34
CA LYS A 2 14.25 -17.99 20.89
C LYS A 2 14.52 -17.03 19.71
N ARG A 3 13.66 -16.02 19.51
CA ARG A 3 13.98 -14.88 18.66
C ARG A 3 15.23 -14.23 19.26
N ILE A 4 16.29 -14.18 18.50
CA ILE A 4 17.48 -13.41 18.84
C ILE A 4 17.08 -11.95 18.66
N VAL A 5 16.66 -11.34 19.78
CA VAL A 5 16.70 -9.88 19.90
C VAL A 5 18.19 -9.57 19.91
N VAL A 6 18.73 -9.08 18.79
CA VAL A 6 20.11 -8.60 18.74
C VAL A 6 20.14 -7.32 19.55
N LEU A 7 20.53 -7.46 20.80
CA LEU A 7 20.84 -6.34 21.69
C LEU A 7 22.15 -5.73 21.18
N LEU A 8 22.10 -4.52 20.65
CA LEU A 8 23.28 -3.75 20.35
C LEU A 8 23.49 -2.69 21.41
N VAL A 9 24.39 -2.99 22.32
CA VAL A 9 25.07 -2.00 23.14
C VAL A 9 26.18 -1.38 22.26
N ALA A 10 26.01 -0.12 21.89
CA ALA A 10 27.08 0.64 21.29
C ALA A 10 28.19 0.87 22.32
N THR A 11 29.11 -0.07 22.41
CA THR A 11 30.37 0.15 23.11
C THR A 11 31.25 0.98 22.17
N VAL A 12 31.43 2.25 22.47
CA VAL A 12 32.44 3.08 21.81
C VAL A 12 33.80 2.55 22.20
N VAL A 13 34.31 1.59 21.43
CA VAL A 13 35.71 1.20 21.44
C VAL A 13 36.34 1.96 20.27
N LEU A 14 37.13 2.98 20.58
CA LEU A 14 38.04 3.64 19.65
C LEU A 14 39.14 2.66 19.22
N CYS A 15 38.78 1.75 18.32
CA CYS A 15 39.75 1.07 17.46
C CYS A 15 39.68 1.76 16.11
N SER A 16 40.80 2.36 15.69
CA SER A 16 41.03 2.86 14.34
C SER A 16 41.14 1.68 13.33
N SER A 17 40.06 0.95 13.16
CA SER A 17 39.84 0.15 11.96
C SER A 17 39.26 1.12 10.93
N ALA A 18 39.87 1.18 9.75
CA ALA A 18 39.29 1.90 8.62
C ALA A 18 37.84 1.41 8.47
N VAL A 19 36.87 2.25 8.83
CA VAL A 19 35.44 1.96 8.60
C VAL A 19 35.30 1.89 7.08
N ILE A 20 35.10 0.71 6.55
CA ILE A 20 34.82 0.55 5.12
C ILE A 20 33.49 1.25 4.88
N ALA A 21 33.50 2.34 4.11
CA ALA A 21 32.31 3.09 3.73
C ALA A 21 31.29 2.13 3.10
N LYS A 22 30.06 2.21 3.54
CA LYS A 22 28.98 1.37 2.99
C LYS A 22 28.62 1.84 1.58
N LYS A 23 28.17 0.89 0.77
CA LYS A 23 27.83 1.12 -0.65
C LYS A 23 26.70 2.13 -0.82
N TYR A 24 25.75 2.16 0.13
CA TYR A 24 24.58 3.02 0.05
C TYR A 24 24.71 4.17 1.03
N LYS A 25 24.07 5.29 0.70
CA LYS A 25 24.03 6.50 1.53
C LYS A 25 22.58 6.87 1.80
N GLY A 26 22.23 6.98 3.07
CA GLY A 26 20.92 7.45 3.54
C GLY A 26 20.97 8.90 4.00
N GLY A 27 19.80 9.47 4.30
CA GLY A 27 19.66 10.77 4.94
C GLY A 27 18.96 10.63 6.28
N GLU A 28 19.43 11.34 7.31
CA GLU A 28 18.78 11.41 8.62
C GLU A 28 18.84 12.82 9.18
N LEU A 29 17.68 13.33 9.63
CA LEU A 29 17.54 14.62 10.30
C LEU A 29 17.03 14.38 11.72
N ILE A 30 17.75 14.92 12.73
CA ILE A 30 17.46 14.73 14.15
C ILE A 30 17.27 16.09 14.83
N ALA A 31 16.25 16.22 15.70
CA ALA A 31 16.09 17.40 16.54
C ALA A 31 17.22 17.50 17.56
N LYS A 32 17.72 18.72 17.81
CA LYS A 32 18.70 18.99 18.87
C LYS A 32 18.09 18.96 20.26
N GLU A 33 16.82 19.40 20.36
CA GLU A 33 16.05 19.38 21.59
C GLU A 33 15.52 17.99 21.91
N VAL A 34 15.23 17.75 23.18
CA VAL A 34 14.61 16.53 23.71
C VAL A 34 13.23 16.84 24.26
N TYR A 35 12.32 15.90 24.11
CA TYR A 35 10.92 16.01 24.49
C TYR A 35 10.51 14.87 25.44
N VAL A 36 9.61 15.16 26.35
CA VAL A 36 8.92 14.17 27.17
C VAL A 36 7.44 14.45 27.04
N TYR A 37 6.71 13.49 26.46
CA TYR A 37 5.30 13.61 26.09
C TYR A 37 5.03 14.73 25.08
N GLY A 38 3.94 14.58 24.36
CA GLY A 38 3.52 15.54 23.35
C GLY A 38 2.75 14.91 22.21
N ARG A 39 2.30 15.75 21.28
CA ARG A 39 1.83 15.36 19.95
C ARG A 39 2.90 15.78 18.94
N PHE A 40 3.34 14.79 18.18
CA PHE A 40 4.33 14.90 17.13
C PHE A 40 3.62 14.63 15.82
N GLU A 41 3.78 15.52 14.83
CA GLU A 41 3.00 15.44 13.60
C GLU A 41 3.87 15.89 12.42
N THR A 42 3.79 15.16 11.33
CA THR A 42 4.47 15.49 10.06
C THR A 42 3.53 15.30 8.89
N ARG A 43 3.74 16.06 7.83
CA ARG A 43 3.17 15.82 6.52
C ARG A 43 4.26 15.32 5.61
N CYS A 44 4.13 14.09 5.14
CA CYS A 44 5.17 13.49 4.31
C CYS A 44 4.59 12.60 3.21
N LYS A 45 5.43 12.37 2.20
CA LYS A 45 5.22 11.43 1.12
C LYS A 45 6.40 10.46 1.10
N PRO A 46 6.23 9.26 1.67
CA PRO A 46 7.28 8.24 1.69
C PRO A 46 7.44 7.59 0.31
N PRO A 47 8.59 6.97 0.03
CA PRO A 47 8.85 6.30 -1.24
C PRO A 47 8.20 4.93 -1.32
N GLN A 48 7.96 4.46 -2.56
CA GLN A 48 7.53 3.10 -2.89
C GLN A 48 8.69 2.26 -3.41
N GLY A 49 8.70 0.99 -3.06
CA GLY A 49 9.66 -0.02 -3.52
C GLY A 49 10.19 -0.91 -2.40
N SER A 50 10.59 -2.13 -2.74
CA SER A 50 11.03 -3.13 -1.77
C SER A 50 12.47 -2.91 -1.30
N GLY A 51 12.74 -3.22 -0.05
CA GLY A 51 14.08 -3.30 0.52
C GLY A 51 14.56 -2.05 1.25
N PHE A 52 13.73 -1.02 1.40
CA PHE A 52 14.05 0.22 2.12
C PHE A 52 12.83 0.77 2.84
N LEU A 53 13.04 1.74 3.71
CA LEU A 53 11.98 2.49 4.39
C LEU A 53 12.40 3.93 4.63
N ALA A 54 11.41 4.80 4.80
CA ALA A 54 11.53 6.10 5.44
C ALA A 54 10.82 6.04 6.80
N THR A 55 11.16 6.95 7.74
CA THR A 55 10.59 6.94 9.08
C THR A 55 10.25 8.33 9.59
N PHE A 56 9.30 8.37 10.53
CA PHE A 56 9.08 9.52 11.41
C PHE A 56 8.96 8.98 12.84
N PHE A 57 9.90 9.39 13.70
CA PHE A 57 10.03 8.76 15.01
C PHE A 57 10.42 9.72 16.12
N THR A 58 10.29 9.24 17.37
CA THR A 58 11.02 9.76 18.51
C THR A 58 11.83 8.66 19.16
N PHE A 59 13.06 8.97 19.60
CA PHE A 59 13.99 8.01 20.19
C PHE A 59 14.83 8.61 21.31
N ASN A 60 15.14 7.79 22.33
CA ASN A 60 16.08 8.16 23.40
C ASN A 60 17.53 7.94 22.96
N PHE A 61 18.15 8.91 22.32
CA PHE A 61 19.57 8.86 21.94
C PHE A 61 20.56 8.88 23.10
N ALA A 62 20.10 9.22 24.33
CA ALA A 62 20.95 9.32 25.51
C ALA A 62 20.95 8.03 26.36
N LEU A 63 20.41 6.93 25.84
CA LEU A 63 20.32 5.65 26.58
C LEU A 63 21.71 5.16 27.04
N GLN A 64 21.77 4.67 28.29
CA GLN A 64 22.97 4.06 28.88
C GLN A 64 22.92 2.52 28.82
N SER A 65 21.74 1.98 28.56
CA SER A 65 21.51 0.54 28.42
C SER A 65 20.25 0.27 27.60
N SER A 66 20.08 -0.93 27.09
CA SER A 66 18.88 -1.36 26.40
C SER A 66 17.61 -1.27 27.28
N ALA A 67 17.78 -1.25 28.62
CA ALA A 67 16.66 -1.05 29.53
C ALA A 67 16.04 0.36 29.47
N GLU A 68 16.73 1.32 28.84
CA GLU A 68 16.26 2.69 28.64
C GLU A 68 15.77 2.94 27.21
N TRP A 69 15.70 1.90 26.37
CA TRP A 69 15.20 2.04 25.00
C TRP A 69 13.77 2.55 25.02
N ASN A 70 13.57 3.70 24.44
CA ASN A 70 12.28 4.32 24.21
C ASN A 70 12.21 4.81 22.78
N GLU A 71 11.30 4.22 22.02
CA GLU A 71 11.08 4.56 20.61
C GLU A 71 9.59 4.50 20.28
N ILE A 72 9.12 5.49 19.56
CA ILE A 72 7.76 5.58 19.00
C ILE A 72 7.93 5.99 17.54
N ALA A 73 7.42 5.20 16.61
CA ALA A 73 7.67 5.45 15.20
C ALA A 73 6.47 5.18 14.28
N PHE A 74 6.51 5.84 13.15
CA PHE A 74 5.96 5.41 11.87
C PHE A 74 7.11 4.86 11.03
N ASP A 75 7.02 3.62 10.61
CA ASP A 75 7.92 3.00 9.64
C ASP A 75 7.18 2.85 8.31
N PHE A 76 7.59 3.63 7.33
CA PHE A 76 7.03 3.60 5.99
C PHE A 76 7.79 2.60 5.13
N LEU A 77 7.50 1.31 5.31
CA LEU A 77 8.10 0.24 4.51
C LEU A 77 7.67 0.39 3.06
N GLY A 78 8.62 0.61 2.16
CA GLY A 78 8.33 0.89 0.75
C GLY A 78 7.68 -0.29 0.01
N ARG A 79 7.79 -1.51 0.53
CA ARG A 79 7.23 -2.74 -0.05
C ARG A 79 5.71 -2.81 -0.04
N TYR A 80 5.04 -2.10 0.86
CA TYR A 80 3.59 -2.07 0.99
C TYR A 80 3.01 -0.81 0.38
N ASP A 81 1.85 -0.92 -0.26
CA ASP A 81 1.16 0.22 -0.85
C ASP A 81 0.23 0.89 0.17
N HIS A 82 -0.60 0.10 0.85
CA HIS A 82 -1.68 0.53 1.74
C HIS A 82 -1.40 0.33 3.23
N ASP A 83 -0.17 0.02 3.60
CA ASP A 83 0.21 -0.28 4.98
C ASP A 83 1.21 0.74 5.52
N VAL A 84 1.04 1.09 6.79
CA VAL A 84 1.98 1.90 7.57
C VAL A 84 2.29 1.17 8.87
N GLN A 85 3.53 0.78 9.09
CA GLN A 85 3.91 0.15 10.34
C GLN A 85 4.00 1.18 11.47
N LEU A 86 3.29 0.91 12.56
CA LEU A 86 3.32 1.68 13.80
C LEU A 86 4.13 0.90 14.82
N LEU A 87 5.11 1.55 15.44
CA LEU A 87 6.10 0.89 16.26
C LEU A 87 6.20 1.51 17.64
N THR A 88 6.34 0.67 18.67
CA THR A 88 6.92 1.05 19.97
C THR A 88 7.95 0.04 20.43
N ILE A 89 9.08 0.53 20.95
CA ILE A 89 10.03 -0.26 21.73
C ILE A 89 10.21 0.44 23.07
N GLY A 90 9.80 -0.20 24.14
CA GLY A 90 9.87 0.34 25.51
C GLY A 90 10.85 -0.42 26.39
N PRO A 91 11.18 0.12 27.58
CA PRO A 91 12.12 -0.48 28.50
C PRO A 91 11.71 -1.89 28.91
N GLY A 92 12.60 -2.85 28.65
CA GLY A 92 12.37 -4.25 29.01
C GLY A 92 11.27 -4.95 28.23
N GLN A 93 10.84 -4.40 27.10
CA GLN A 93 9.79 -4.95 26.27
C GLN A 93 10.30 -5.41 24.90
N SER A 94 9.61 -6.40 24.34
CA SER A 94 9.72 -6.72 22.94
C SER A 94 9.02 -5.65 22.10
N LEU A 95 9.48 -5.51 20.86
CA LEU A 95 8.83 -4.74 19.81
C LEU A 95 7.31 -4.96 19.82
N GLN A 96 6.55 -3.88 19.85
CA GLN A 96 5.10 -3.88 19.59
C GLN A 96 4.87 -3.12 18.28
N ASN A 97 4.26 -3.77 17.33
CA ASN A 97 3.92 -3.19 16.04
C ASN A 97 2.44 -3.39 15.71
N SER A 98 1.91 -2.52 14.88
CA SER A 98 0.59 -2.60 14.27
C SER A 98 0.69 -2.14 12.83
N HIS A 99 -0.13 -2.71 11.97
CA HIS A 99 -0.13 -2.49 10.53
C HIS A 99 -1.54 -2.05 10.07
N PRO A 100 -1.97 -0.80 10.36
CA PRO A 100 -3.26 -0.32 9.88
C PRO A 100 -3.26 -0.20 8.35
N TRP A 101 -4.35 -0.63 7.74
CA TRP A 101 -4.64 -0.41 6.34
C TRP A 101 -5.03 1.04 6.09
N THR A 102 -4.55 1.62 4.97
CA THR A 102 -4.96 2.93 4.47
C THR A 102 -5.78 2.78 3.19
N ASP A 103 -6.82 3.62 3.01
CA ASP A 103 -7.62 3.65 1.78
C ASP A 103 -6.92 4.36 0.61
N PHE A 104 -5.65 4.70 0.78
CA PHE A 104 -4.81 5.38 -0.21
C PHE A 104 -3.43 4.72 -0.27
N ILE A 105 -2.72 4.89 -1.39
CA ILE A 105 -1.33 4.50 -1.55
C ILE A 105 -0.45 5.61 -0.96
N LYS A 106 0.28 5.28 0.11
CA LYS A 106 1.05 6.28 0.90
C LYS A 106 2.14 7.03 0.13
N SER A 107 2.58 6.47 -1.00
CA SER A 107 3.62 7.07 -1.87
C SER A 107 3.07 7.97 -2.98
N ASP A 108 1.73 8.03 -3.16
CA ASP A 108 1.13 8.79 -4.26
C ASP A 108 1.05 10.27 -3.94
N ASP A 109 0.73 10.62 -2.70
CA ASP A 109 0.58 12.01 -2.26
C ASP A 109 1.07 12.22 -0.81
N PHE A 110 1.05 13.46 -0.37
CA PHE A 110 1.36 13.84 1.01
C PHE A 110 0.18 13.58 1.94
N HIS A 111 0.46 12.91 3.05
CA HIS A 111 -0.50 12.64 4.11
C HIS A 111 0.04 13.11 5.46
N ASP A 112 -0.89 13.39 6.39
CA ASP A 112 -0.56 13.84 7.74
C ASP A 112 -0.45 12.64 8.68
N TYR A 113 0.71 12.46 9.30
CA TYR A 113 1.01 11.38 10.24
C TYR A 113 1.32 11.97 11.61
N ALA A 114 0.58 11.57 12.64
CA ALA A 114 0.81 12.07 13.98
C ALA A 114 0.77 10.95 15.02
N PHE A 115 1.56 11.10 16.08
CA PHE A 115 1.36 10.31 17.29
C PHE A 115 1.30 11.20 18.53
N GLU A 116 0.47 10.77 19.46
CA GLU A 116 0.34 11.36 20.80
C GLU A 116 1.02 10.45 21.81
N TRP A 117 1.94 11.00 22.57
CA TRP A 117 2.61 10.31 23.65
C TRP A 117 2.28 11.01 24.97
N THR A 118 1.63 10.26 25.87
CA THR A 118 1.20 10.72 27.19
C THR A 118 1.63 9.73 28.28
N PRO A 119 1.52 10.05 29.55
CA PRO A 119 1.76 9.07 30.62
C PRO A 119 0.80 7.88 30.65
N LYS A 120 -0.32 7.95 29.90
CA LYS A 120 -1.41 6.97 29.95
C LYS A 120 -1.61 6.18 28.67
N TYR A 121 -1.24 6.78 27.53
CA TYR A 121 -1.41 6.15 26.22
C TYR A 121 -0.40 6.70 25.20
N ILE A 122 -0.17 5.90 24.17
CA ILE A 122 0.41 6.31 22.90
C ILE A 122 -0.64 6.02 21.83
N ALA A 123 -0.96 7.00 20.98
CA ALA A 123 -1.96 6.87 19.93
C ALA A 123 -1.44 7.43 18.61
N TRP A 124 -1.74 6.76 17.49
CA TRP A 124 -1.34 7.16 16.15
C TRP A 124 -2.55 7.61 15.32
N PHE A 125 -2.32 8.62 14.50
CA PHE A 125 -3.32 9.25 13.65
C PHE A 125 -2.79 9.35 12.23
N ILE A 126 -3.63 9.09 11.25
CA ILE A 126 -3.37 9.32 9.82
C ILE A 126 -4.49 10.23 9.31
N ASP A 127 -4.13 11.35 8.67
CA ASP A 127 -5.06 12.40 8.22
C ASP A 127 -6.08 12.82 9.29
N GLY A 128 -5.60 12.91 10.54
CA GLY A 128 -6.39 13.30 11.70
C GLY A 128 -7.29 12.20 12.29
N VAL A 129 -7.34 11.00 11.70
CA VAL A 129 -8.11 9.87 12.19
C VAL A 129 -7.23 8.97 13.07
N GLU A 130 -7.68 8.64 14.28
CA GLU A 130 -6.98 7.67 15.14
C GLU A 130 -7.06 6.28 14.54
N VAL A 131 -5.90 5.68 14.21
CA VAL A 131 -5.79 4.35 13.61
C VAL A 131 -5.35 3.27 14.59
N TYR A 132 -4.65 3.66 15.65
CA TYR A 132 -4.19 2.72 16.68
C TYR A 132 -3.94 3.42 18.02
N ARG A 133 -4.15 2.70 19.13
CA ARG A 133 -3.88 3.17 20.48
C ARG A 133 -3.35 2.06 21.36
N GLN A 134 -2.31 2.37 22.12
CA GLN A 134 -1.79 1.54 23.22
C GLN A 134 -2.06 2.26 24.55
N ALA A 135 -2.69 1.57 25.50
CA ALA A 135 -3.01 2.11 26.82
C ALA A 135 -2.73 1.09 27.95
N GLN A 136 -1.98 0.04 27.65
CA GLN A 136 -1.62 -1.02 28.60
C GLN A 136 -0.53 -0.55 29.58
N ALA A 137 -0.28 -1.32 30.63
CA ALA A 137 0.62 -0.97 31.73
C ALA A 137 2.06 -0.62 31.29
N HIS A 138 2.52 -1.14 30.15
CA HIS A 138 3.85 -0.87 29.63
C HIS A 138 4.08 0.61 29.24
N ILE A 139 3.01 1.34 28.92
CA ILE A 139 3.10 2.75 28.53
C ILE A 139 3.78 3.61 29.60
N ALA A 140 3.61 3.25 30.87
CA ALA A 140 4.30 3.93 31.99
C ALA A 140 5.84 3.83 31.93
N GLY A 141 6.38 2.91 31.12
CA GLY A 141 7.82 2.79 30.84
C GLY A 141 8.35 3.85 29.86
N PHE A 142 7.48 4.46 29.04
CA PHE A 142 7.86 5.52 28.09
C PHE A 142 7.96 6.87 28.81
N LYS A 143 9.06 7.09 29.52
CA LYS A 143 9.30 8.26 30.39
C LYS A 143 10.64 8.95 30.17
N TYR A 144 11.51 8.36 29.38
CA TYR A 144 12.80 8.96 29.03
C TYR A 144 12.63 10.00 27.94
N SER A 145 13.40 11.07 28.00
CA SER A 145 13.37 12.11 26.96
C SER A 145 13.83 11.56 25.63
N GLN A 146 13.15 12.00 24.56
CA GLN A 146 13.38 11.54 23.19
C GLN A 146 13.61 12.73 22.25
N LYS A 147 14.37 12.52 21.20
CA LYS A 147 14.52 13.45 20.09
C LYS A 147 13.62 13.02 18.94
N ILE A 148 13.09 13.99 18.21
CA ILE A 148 12.40 13.74 16.93
C ILE A 148 13.44 13.39 15.88
N GLY A 149 13.16 12.40 15.05
CA GLY A 149 13.98 12.00 13.91
C GLY A 149 13.14 11.65 12.68
N MET A 150 13.75 11.81 11.54
CA MET A 150 13.26 11.38 10.23
C MET A 150 14.43 10.83 9.45
N ASP A 151 14.29 9.65 8.88
CA ASP A 151 15.35 9.03 8.09
C ASP A 151 14.83 8.28 6.86
N ILE A 152 15.76 7.91 5.98
CA ILE A 152 15.59 6.96 4.88
C ILE A 152 16.82 6.06 4.80
N TRP A 153 16.59 4.74 4.80
CA TRP A 153 17.68 3.77 4.79
C TRP A 153 17.29 2.40 4.25
N GLN A 154 18.30 1.54 4.04
CA GLN A 154 18.18 0.18 3.54
C GLN A 154 18.57 -0.81 4.63
N PRO A 155 17.58 -1.54 5.23
CA PRO A 155 17.85 -2.56 6.23
C PRO A 155 18.49 -3.81 5.64
N SER A 156 19.30 -4.51 6.46
CA SER A 156 19.80 -5.85 6.14
C SER A 156 18.76 -6.96 6.35
N TYR A 157 17.59 -6.64 6.93
CA TYR A 157 16.55 -7.59 7.32
C TYR A 157 15.52 -7.75 6.20
N ILE A 158 15.79 -8.64 5.25
CA ILE A 158 14.96 -8.89 4.06
C ILE A 158 13.53 -9.32 4.43
N SER A 159 13.36 -10.09 5.52
CA SER A 159 12.04 -10.50 5.99
C SER A 159 11.17 -9.32 6.43
N TRP A 160 11.78 -8.19 6.82
CA TRP A 160 11.09 -6.99 7.25
C TRP A 160 10.89 -6.00 6.09
N SER A 161 11.98 -5.58 5.43
CA SER A 161 11.92 -4.53 4.40
C SER A 161 11.68 -5.06 2.98
N GLY A 162 11.80 -6.37 2.76
CA GLY A 162 11.75 -7.00 1.43
C GLY A 162 13.11 -7.07 0.73
N GLN A 163 13.10 -7.66 -0.45
CA GLN A 163 14.29 -7.73 -1.32
C GLN A 163 14.63 -6.34 -1.85
N PHE A 164 15.91 -6.00 -1.81
CA PHE A 164 16.40 -4.74 -2.32
C PHE A 164 17.06 -4.91 -3.68
N ASP A 165 16.58 -4.13 -4.65
CA ASP A 165 17.20 -4.01 -5.97
C ASP A 165 17.79 -2.60 -6.11
N ASP A 166 19.09 -2.48 -6.16
CA ASP A 166 19.76 -1.17 -6.19
C ASP A 166 19.64 -0.42 -7.52
N ARG A 167 18.95 -1.00 -8.51
CA ARG A 167 18.58 -0.32 -9.75
C ARG A 167 17.47 0.73 -9.56
N VAL A 168 16.75 0.68 -8.40
CA VAL A 168 15.75 1.70 -8.06
C VAL A 168 16.37 3.02 -7.55
N LEU A 169 17.67 3.02 -7.23
CA LEU A 169 18.34 4.21 -6.69
C LEU A 169 18.63 5.26 -7.77
N PRO A 170 18.44 6.55 -7.46
CA PRO A 170 18.12 7.13 -6.15
C PRO A 170 16.64 7.05 -5.78
N VAL A 171 16.34 7.02 -4.45
CA VAL A 171 14.98 7.03 -3.91
C VAL A 171 14.83 8.19 -2.94
N PHE A 172 13.65 8.83 -2.91
CA PHE A 172 13.40 10.05 -2.17
C PHE A 172 12.18 9.96 -1.28
N ALA A 173 12.30 10.39 -0.03
CA ALA A 173 11.20 10.65 0.89
C ALA A 173 11.04 12.17 1.05
N TYR A 174 9.81 12.67 0.93
CA TYR A 174 9.51 14.10 1.00
C TYR A 174 8.76 14.41 2.28
N TYR A 175 9.23 15.44 3.03
CA TYR A 175 8.58 15.95 4.23
C TYR A 175 8.27 17.44 4.01
N ASP A 176 6.97 17.75 3.97
CA ASP A 176 6.45 19.11 3.76
C ASP A 176 6.64 19.95 5.03
N TRP A 177 6.27 19.37 6.16
CA TRP A 177 6.45 20.02 7.46
C TRP A 177 6.51 19.01 8.61
N VAL A 178 6.98 19.49 9.77
CA VAL A 178 6.91 18.80 11.05
C VAL A 178 6.48 19.75 12.15
N SER A 179 5.73 19.27 13.15
CA SER A 179 5.29 20.07 14.29
C SER A 179 5.34 19.32 15.61
N TYR A 180 5.46 20.09 16.68
CA TYR A 180 5.39 19.61 18.04
C TYR A 180 4.39 20.41 18.86
N ALA A 181 3.54 19.69 19.61
CA ALA A 181 2.65 20.27 20.62
C ALA A 181 2.92 19.59 21.97
N ALA A 182 3.22 20.41 22.99
CA ALA A 182 3.53 19.93 24.34
C ALA A 182 2.28 19.36 25.03
N TYR A 183 2.44 18.30 25.81
CA TYR A 183 1.34 17.72 26.58
C TYR A 183 0.94 18.67 27.74
N THR A 184 -0.27 19.23 27.65
CA THR A 184 -0.88 20.20 28.58
C THR A 184 -2.31 19.76 28.90
N PRO A 185 -2.50 18.72 29.71
CA PRO A 185 -3.80 18.07 29.87
C PRO A 185 -4.89 19.05 30.33
N GLY A 186 -6.01 19.06 29.60
CA GLY A 186 -7.18 19.88 29.88
C GLY A 186 -7.04 21.36 29.57
N THR A 187 -5.89 21.84 29.07
CA THR A 187 -5.62 23.28 28.82
C THR A 187 -5.03 23.56 27.44
N GLY A 188 -4.91 22.54 26.60
CA GLY A 188 -4.35 22.67 25.24
C GLY A 188 -5.35 23.11 24.20
N ASN A 189 -4.92 23.09 22.94
CA ASN A 189 -5.70 23.50 21.77
C ASN A 189 -5.59 22.52 20.58
N LYS A 190 -4.93 21.36 20.77
CA LYS A 190 -4.76 20.31 19.76
C LYS A 190 -4.92 18.93 20.36
N GLY A 191 -5.09 17.95 19.45
CA GLY A 191 -5.10 16.53 19.73
C GLY A 191 -6.31 16.04 20.55
N THR A 192 -6.20 14.83 21.08
CA THR A 192 -7.26 14.20 21.88
C THR A 192 -7.60 15.06 23.10
N ASP A 193 -8.89 15.37 23.27
CA ASP A 193 -9.45 16.16 24.38
C ASP A 193 -8.78 17.53 24.56
N ASN A 194 -8.17 18.11 23.52
CA ASN A 194 -7.36 19.34 23.60
C ASN A 194 -6.26 19.26 24.68
N ASN A 195 -5.62 18.12 24.81
CA ASN A 195 -4.57 17.89 25.79
C ASN A 195 -3.18 18.35 25.35
N PHE A 196 -3.05 19.01 24.20
CA PHE A 196 -1.76 19.42 23.67
C PHE A 196 -1.78 20.90 23.26
N THR A 197 -0.68 21.60 23.52
CA THR A 197 -0.50 23.02 23.15
C THR A 197 0.60 23.13 22.10
N MET A 198 0.26 23.63 20.90
CA MET A 198 1.21 23.85 19.81
C MET A 198 2.38 24.72 20.30
N GLN A 199 3.60 24.26 20.09
CA GLN A 199 4.81 24.96 20.42
C GLN A 199 5.48 25.53 19.16
N TRP A 200 5.60 24.72 18.12
CA TRP A 200 6.22 25.13 16.88
C TRP A 200 5.79 24.22 15.71
N LYS A 201 5.90 24.75 14.51
CA LYS A 201 5.83 24.06 13.22
C LYS A 201 7.01 24.51 12.37
N ASP A 202 7.67 23.61 11.68
CA ASP A 202 8.73 23.85 10.72
C ASP A 202 8.25 23.39 9.34
N GLU A 203 8.17 24.36 8.40
CA GLU A 203 7.67 24.13 7.03
C GLU A 203 8.79 23.69 6.08
N PHE A 204 9.99 23.48 6.57
CA PHE A 204 11.17 23.06 5.80
C PHE A 204 11.55 23.94 4.60
N ASP A 205 11.16 25.21 4.60
CA ASP A 205 11.58 26.19 3.58
C ASP A 205 13.11 26.30 3.49
N SER A 206 13.80 26.02 4.59
CA SER A 206 15.26 26.01 4.68
C SER A 206 15.73 25.21 5.90
N TRP A 207 17.01 24.83 5.92
CA TRP A 207 17.60 24.14 7.06
C TRP A 207 17.77 25.07 8.27
N ASP A 208 16.93 24.88 9.30
CA ASP A 208 17.14 25.54 10.63
C ASP A 208 18.21 24.78 11.42
N GLN A 209 19.44 25.30 11.36
CA GLN A 209 20.58 24.73 12.07
C GLN A 209 20.47 24.82 13.60
N ASN A 210 19.57 25.64 14.15
CA ASN A 210 19.39 25.73 15.59
C ASN A 210 18.51 24.60 16.11
N ARG A 211 17.53 24.17 15.30
CA ARG A 211 16.59 23.10 15.63
C ARG A 211 17.10 21.72 15.24
N TRP A 212 17.74 21.60 14.09
CA TRP A 212 18.04 20.33 13.44
C TRP A 212 19.52 20.06 13.28
N GLU A 213 19.87 18.79 13.34
CA GLU A 213 21.16 18.23 12.98
C GLU A 213 20.98 17.27 11.81
N LYS A 214 21.77 17.48 10.74
CA LYS A 214 21.93 16.49 9.68
C LYS A 214 22.91 15.44 10.20
N PHE A 215 22.39 14.27 10.52
CA PHE A 215 23.19 13.22 11.15
C PHE A 215 24.21 12.62 10.19
N SER A 216 25.34 12.20 10.74
CA SER A 216 26.39 11.46 10.02
C SER A 216 26.79 10.25 10.85
N GLY A 217 26.59 9.05 10.30
CA GLY A 217 26.88 7.81 11.01
C GLY A 217 26.17 6.62 10.40
N THR A 218 26.16 5.53 11.16
CA THR A 218 25.43 4.30 10.81
C THR A 218 25.22 3.47 12.07
N PHE A 219 24.42 2.40 11.96
CA PHE A 219 24.23 1.42 13.03
C PHE A 219 24.19 0.00 12.45
N ASP A 220 24.23 -1.01 13.31
CA ASP A 220 24.16 -2.40 12.87
C ASP A 220 22.77 -2.73 12.32
N GLY A 221 22.74 -3.45 11.20
CA GLY A 221 21.49 -3.73 10.50
C GLY A 221 21.09 -2.69 9.46
N ASN A 222 21.73 -1.51 9.45
CA ASN A 222 21.61 -0.53 8.38
C ASN A 222 22.72 -0.76 7.34
N ASN A 223 22.37 -0.91 6.08
CA ASN A 223 23.34 -1.05 4.98
C ASN A 223 23.78 0.28 4.36
N CYS A 224 23.35 1.41 4.97
CA CYS A 224 23.72 2.75 4.56
C CYS A 224 24.63 3.43 5.58
N ASP A 225 25.50 4.33 5.12
CA ASP A 225 25.99 5.44 5.93
C ASP A 225 25.01 6.60 5.78
N PHE A 226 24.57 7.20 6.86
CA PHE A 226 23.88 8.50 6.81
C PHE A 226 24.90 9.61 6.54
N ILE A 227 24.56 10.47 5.60
CA ILE A 227 25.41 11.59 5.21
C ILE A 227 24.59 12.90 5.12
N PRO A 228 25.15 14.05 5.54
CA PRO A 228 24.46 15.34 5.52
C PRO A 228 23.97 15.78 4.13
N GLU A 229 24.68 15.37 3.08
CA GLU A 229 24.38 15.68 1.68
C GLU A 229 23.09 15.04 1.20
N ASN A 230 22.66 13.94 1.83
CA ASN A 230 21.40 13.25 1.55
C ASN A 230 20.19 13.81 2.32
N VAL A 231 20.39 14.92 3.06
CA VAL A 231 19.32 15.73 3.65
C VAL A 231 19.26 17.06 2.92
N VAL A 232 18.32 17.19 1.98
CA VAL A 232 18.20 18.34 1.07
C VAL A 232 16.96 19.15 1.42
N PHE A 233 17.07 20.49 1.43
CA PHE A 233 15.95 21.42 1.58
C PHE A 233 15.76 22.12 0.25
N LYS A 234 14.61 21.89 -0.40
CA LYS A 234 14.34 22.39 -1.74
C LYS A 234 12.85 22.45 -2.02
N ASP A 235 12.41 23.51 -2.71
CA ASP A 235 11.04 23.69 -3.18
C ASP A 235 9.98 23.61 -2.05
N GLY A 236 10.33 24.10 -0.84
CA GLY A 236 9.44 24.10 0.33
C GLY A 236 9.29 22.73 1.01
N ALA A 237 10.25 21.84 0.84
CA ALA A 237 10.24 20.52 1.48
C ALA A 237 11.65 20.09 1.90
N MET A 238 11.72 19.25 2.93
CA MET A 238 12.89 18.44 3.20
C MET A 238 12.80 17.14 2.40
N ILE A 239 13.87 16.83 1.67
CA ILE A 239 14.01 15.60 0.88
C ILE A 239 15.11 14.75 1.51
N LEU A 240 14.75 13.58 2.00
CA LEU A 240 15.68 12.55 2.43
C LEU A 240 15.98 11.63 1.27
N CYS A 241 17.26 11.45 0.97
CA CYS A 241 17.71 10.70 -0.21
C CYS A 241 18.35 9.37 0.21
N LEU A 242 17.99 8.31 -0.49
CA LEU A 242 18.69 7.02 -0.46
C LEU A 242 19.41 6.86 -1.81
N THR A 243 20.74 6.84 -1.79
CA THR A 243 21.57 6.89 -2.99
C THR A 243 22.66 5.81 -2.97
N LYS A 244 23.29 5.60 -4.12
CA LYS A 244 24.61 4.96 -4.18
C LYS A 244 25.68 5.95 -3.73
N GLU A 245 26.94 5.48 -3.72
CA GLU A 245 28.09 6.32 -3.35
C GLU A 245 28.20 7.60 -4.20
N SER A 246 27.77 7.52 -5.45
CA SER A 246 27.63 8.66 -6.37
C SER A 246 26.56 8.31 -7.44
N PRO A 247 25.66 9.23 -7.80
CA PRO A 247 25.48 10.58 -7.25
C PRO A 247 24.90 10.56 -5.82
N ILE A 248 25.03 11.68 -5.10
CA ILE A 248 24.47 11.91 -3.76
C ILE A 248 23.47 13.09 -3.79
N GLY A 249 22.65 13.19 -2.74
CA GLY A 249 21.60 14.21 -2.69
C GLY A 249 20.44 13.95 -3.65
N SER A 250 19.66 14.98 -3.95
CA SER A 250 18.46 14.88 -4.81
C SER A 250 18.74 15.03 -6.32
N ASN A 251 20.00 14.94 -6.74
CA ASN A 251 20.38 15.05 -8.14
C ASN A 251 20.37 13.67 -8.81
N ASP A 252 19.24 13.30 -9.36
CA ASP A 252 19.10 12.04 -10.10
C ASP A 252 19.83 12.12 -11.45
N GLN A 253 20.73 11.18 -11.69
CA GLN A 253 21.49 11.02 -12.94
C GLN A 253 21.36 9.59 -13.49
N SER A 254 20.48 8.78 -12.91
CA SER A 254 20.27 7.38 -13.27
C SER A 254 19.16 7.30 -14.33
N PRO A 255 19.40 6.67 -15.48
CA PRO A 255 18.30 6.42 -16.42
C PRO A 255 17.40 5.29 -15.93
N PRO A 256 16.11 5.29 -16.30
CA PRO A 256 15.20 4.23 -15.92
C PRO A 256 15.66 2.87 -16.49
N THR A 257 15.39 1.81 -15.75
CA THR A 257 15.64 0.43 -16.13
C THR A 257 14.42 -0.43 -15.92
N VAL A 258 14.19 -1.44 -16.76
CA VAL A 258 13.12 -2.40 -16.55
C VAL A 258 13.54 -3.40 -15.46
N LEU A 259 12.77 -3.49 -14.40
CA LEU A 259 13.00 -4.38 -13.26
C LEU A 259 12.34 -5.75 -13.47
N TRP A 260 11.14 -5.77 -14.03
CA TRP A 260 10.35 -6.99 -14.23
C TRP A 260 9.50 -6.90 -15.51
N THR A 261 9.10 -8.08 -15.99
CA THR A 261 8.18 -8.23 -17.11
C THR A 261 7.12 -9.26 -16.75
N ARG A 262 5.88 -9.06 -17.21
CA ARG A 262 4.79 -10.02 -17.12
C ARG A 262 4.03 -10.05 -18.44
N ALA A 263 3.82 -11.22 -19.01
CA ALA A 263 3.11 -11.38 -20.27
C ALA A 263 1.91 -12.32 -20.10
N LEU A 264 0.72 -11.82 -20.41
CA LEU A 264 -0.54 -12.57 -20.28
C LEU A 264 -1.48 -12.23 -21.43
N GLY A 265 -2.05 -13.24 -22.09
CA GLY A 265 -2.87 -13.02 -23.26
C GLY A 265 -2.11 -12.30 -24.37
N ASN A 266 -2.58 -11.16 -24.81
CA ASN A 266 -1.92 -10.30 -25.81
C ASN A 266 -1.28 -9.05 -25.19
N THR A 267 -1.00 -9.05 -23.89
CA THR A 267 -0.40 -7.92 -23.20
C THR A 267 0.94 -8.30 -22.56
N ILE A 268 1.86 -7.32 -22.53
CA ILE A 268 3.12 -7.40 -21.79
C ILE A 268 3.19 -6.18 -20.89
N GLN A 269 3.35 -6.38 -19.61
CA GLN A 269 3.63 -5.33 -18.63
C GLN A 269 5.13 -5.25 -18.39
N LEU A 270 5.65 -4.03 -18.34
CA LEU A 270 7.05 -3.71 -18.05
C LEU A 270 7.09 -2.77 -16.85
N GLY A 271 7.67 -3.20 -15.72
CA GLY A 271 7.83 -2.34 -14.55
C GLY A 271 9.22 -1.69 -14.54
N PHE A 272 9.24 -0.36 -14.48
CA PHE A 272 10.46 0.44 -14.44
C PHE A 272 10.93 0.72 -13.01
N SER A 273 12.21 1.04 -12.87
CA SER A 273 12.86 1.36 -11.59
C SER A 273 12.32 2.64 -10.94
N GLU A 274 11.74 3.52 -11.73
CA GLU A 274 11.34 4.88 -11.37
C GLU A 274 10.23 5.41 -12.28
N ASP A 275 9.72 6.59 -11.99
CA ASP A 275 8.71 7.26 -12.80
C ASP A 275 9.27 7.61 -14.17
N VAL A 276 8.57 7.20 -15.22
CA VAL A 276 8.98 7.46 -16.61
C VAL A 276 8.11 8.53 -17.29
N GLU A 277 8.68 9.19 -18.28
CA GLU A 277 8.02 10.22 -19.06
C GLU A 277 7.00 9.59 -20.02
N THR A 278 5.77 10.08 -20.02
CA THR A 278 4.65 9.53 -20.80
C THR A 278 4.94 9.44 -22.28
N VAL A 279 5.49 10.50 -22.91
CA VAL A 279 5.72 10.55 -24.36
C VAL A 279 6.69 9.49 -24.83
N SER A 280 7.77 9.27 -24.11
CA SER A 280 8.75 8.23 -24.43
C SER A 280 8.23 6.83 -24.09
N ALA A 281 7.48 6.69 -22.97
CA ALA A 281 6.92 5.42 -22.53
C ALA A 281 5.79 4.90 -23.44
N GLU A 282 4.99 5.79 -24.03
CA GLU A 282 3.86 5.42 -24.92
C GLU A 282 4.25 5.35 -26.40
N ASN A 283 5.53 5.51 -26.73
CA ASN A 283 6.02 5.36 -28.09
C ASN A 283 6.33 3.89 -28.40
N GLU A 284 5.47 3.24 -29.21
CA GLU A 284 5.61 1.81 -29.57
C GLU A 284 6.96 1.47 -30.20
N SER A 285 7.58 2.43 -30.92
CA SER A 285 8.88 2.21 -31.56
C SER A 285 10.04 2.00 -30.58
N ASN A 286 9.84 2.32 -29.30
CA ASN A 286 10.82 2.10 -28.25
C ASN A 286 10.82 0.65 -27.71
N TYR A 287 9.93 -0.22 -28.23
CA TYR A 287 9.77 -1.62 -27.83
C TYR A 287 9.91 -2.53 -29.03
N ILE A 288 11.10 -3.08 -29.23
CA ILE A 288 11.44 -3.89 -30.40
C ILE A 288 11.51 -5.37 -29.99
N SER A 289 10.74 -6.22 -30.64
CA SER A 289 10.79 -7.66 -30.39
C SER A 289 10.92 -8.47 -31.68
N SER A 290 11.69 -9.54 -31.65
CA SER A 290 11.70 -10.52 -32.73
C SER A 290 10.54 -11.50 -32.54
N GLY A 291 9.55 -11.46 -33.45
CA GLY A 291 8.40 -12.39 -33.42
C GLY A 291 7.15 -11.87 -32.74
N LEU A 292 7.16 -10.62 -32.21
CA LEU A 292 5.97 -9.88 -31.74
C LEU A 292 5.93 -8.49 -32.38
N THR A 293 4.74 -8.04 -32.71
CA THR A 293 4.51 -6.65 -33.10
C THR A 293 3.84 -5.93 -31.95
N VAL A 294 4.45 -4.85 -31.45
CA VAL A 294 3.82 -3.95 -30.48
C VAL A 294 2.85 -3.04 -31.25
N THR A 295 1.59 -3.06 -30.87
CA THR A 295 0.53 -2.29 -31.53
C THR A 295 -0.01 -1.14 -30.70
N ASN A 296 0.31 -1.13 -29.40
CA ASN A 296 -0.04 -0.05 -28.49
C ASN A 296 0.87 -0.10 -27.25
N ALA A 297 1.16 1.06 -26.66
CA ALA A 297 1.88 1.22 -25.40
C ALA A 297 1.13 2.23 -24.52
N VAL A 298 0.86 1.89 -23.28
CA VAL A 298 0.14 2.74 -22.32
C VAL A 298 0.90 2.76 -21.00
N LEU A 299 1.22 3.95 -20.52
CA LEU A 299 1.77 4.16 -19.18
C LEU A 299 0.61 4.11 -18.17
N LEU A 300 0.71 3.23 -17.17
CA LEU A 300 -0.31 3.10 -16.13
C LEU A 300 -0.24 4.27 -15.13
N ALA A 301 -1.25 4.37 -14.28
CA ALA A 301 -1.40 5.47 -13.31
C ALA A 301 -0.28 5.54 -12.26
N ASP A 302 0.43 4.44 -12.02
CA ASP A 302 1.61 4.37 -11.14
C ASP A 302 2.85 5.07 -11.74
N HIS A 303 2.78 5.55 -12.98
CA HIS A 303 3.86 6.18 -13.73
C HIS A 303 5.13 5.33 -13.91
N ARG A 304 5.11 4.04 -13.55
CA ARG A 304 6.24 3.11 -13.58
C ARG A 304 5.97 1.86 -14.40
N THR A 305 4.71 1.53 -14.65
CA THR A 305 4.33 0.35 -15.42
C THR A 305 3.83 0.74 -16.79
N VAL A 306 4.47 0.19 -17.83
CA VAL A 306 3.99 0.31 -19.22
C VAL A 306 3.31 -0.99 -19.62
N MET A 307 2.08 -0.89 -20.11
CA MET A 307 1.33 -2.00 -20.68
C MET A 307 1.40 -1.94 -22.21
N LEU A 308 2.03 -2.96 -22.79
CA LEU A 308 2.10 -3.14 -24.24
C LEU A 308 0.98 -4.06 -24.71
N THR A 309 0.32 -3.72 -25.81
CA THR A 309 -0.50 -4.65 -26.58
C THR A 309 0.33 -5.21 -27.71
N VAL A 310 0.36 -6.54 -27.84
CA VAL A 310 1.19 -7.24 -28.83
C VAL A 310 0.35 -8.19 -29.67
N SER A 311 0.82 -8.47 -30.91
CA SER A 311 0.25 -9.53 -31.74
C SER A 311 0.87 -10.88 -31.39
N ASP A 312 0.08 -11.94 -31.52
CA ASP A 312 0.53 -13.35 -31.65
C ASP A 312 1.42 -13.88 -30.52
N LEU A 313 1.19 -13.48 -29.27
CA LEU A 313 1.90 -14.02 -28.12
C LEU A 313 1.58 -15.51 -27.91
N ASN A 314 2.53 -16.37 -28.22
CA ASN A 314 2.41 -17.81 -27.98
C ASN A 314 2.78 -18.15 -26.54
N PRO A 315 1.86 -18.74 -25.75
CA PRO A 315 2.12 -19.10 -24.34
C PRO A 315 3.28 -20.09 -24.11
N ALA A 316 3.73 -20.79 -25.13
CA ALA A 316 4.83 -21.75 -25.05
C ALA A 316 6.18 -21.18 -25.50
N ALA A 317 6.24 -19.92 -25.92
CA ALA A 317 7.45 -19.30 -26.45
C ALA A 317 8.05 -18.28 -25.47
N ASN A 318 9.37 -18.10 -25.59
CA ASN A 318 10.08 -16.96 -25.00
C ASN A 318 10.44 -15.97 -26.11
N TYR A 319 10.33 -14.70 -25.81
CA TYR A 319 10.63 -13.61 -26.74
C TYR A 319 11.75 -12.75 -26.19
N ASN A 320 12.65 -12.30 -27.06
CA ASN A 320 13.58 -11.24 -26.71
C ASN A 320 12.97 -9.89 -27.11
N MET A 321 12.93 -8.96 -26.17
CA MET A 321 12.46 -7.60 -26.36
C MET A 321 13.59 -6.63 -26.03
N ILE A 322 13.78 -5.62 -26.85
CA ILE A 322 14.68 -4.49 -26.58
C ILE A 322 13.80 -3.30 -26.23
N VAL A 323 14.03 -2.73 -25.06
CA VAL A 323 13.41 -1.48 -24.59
C VAL A 323 14.48 -0.40 -24.65
N LEU A 324 14.20 0.72 -25.28
CA LEU A 324 15.18 1.80 -25.49
C LEU A 324 14.53 3.17 -25.46
N HIS A 325 15.33 4.24 -25.29
CA HIS A 325 14.93 5.64 -25.35
C HIS A 325 13.83 6.08 -24.36
N ILE A 326 13.53 5.29 -23.34
CA ILE A 326 12.62 5.69 -22.28
C ILE A 326 13.35 6.71 -21.39
N LYS A 327 12.68 7.81 -21.06
CA LYS A 327 13.17 8.86 -20.18
C LYS A 327 12.48 8.80 -18.83
N ASP A 328 13.19 9.18 -17.78
CA ASP A 328 12.59 9.43 -16.48
C ASP A 328 11.87 10.79 -16.41
N LYS A 329 11.23 11.04 -15.26
CA LYS A 329 10.60 12.34 -14.94
C LYS A 329 11.52 13.28 -14.17
N SER A 330 12.79 12.91 -13.96
CA SER A 330 13.75 13.79 -13.27
C SER A 330 14.00 15.06 -14.06
N ILE A 331 14.53 16.09 -13.40
CA ILE A 331 14.90 17.35 -14.05
C ILE A 331 15.98 17.16 -15.14
N ASN A 332 16.78 16.10 -15.02
CA ASN A 332 17.82 15.77 -15.98
C ASN A 332 17.27 14.99 -17.19
N SER A 333 16.04 14.46 -17.08
CA SER A 333 15.39 13.67 -18.14
C SER A 333 16.32 12.59 -18.68
N ASN A 334 16.86 11.76 -17.74
CA ASN A 334 17.83 10.73 -18.08
C ASN A 334 17.19 9.68 -18.98
N MET A 335 17.86 9.32 -20.05
CA MET A 335 17.35 8.44 -21.10
C MET A 335 18.09 7.09 -21.10
N MET A 336 17.35 5.99 -21.03
CA MET A 336 17.95 4.66 -21.16
C MET A 336 18.50 4.43 -22.57
N ALA A 337 19.71 3.89 -22.65
CA ALA A 337 20.36 3.56 -23.93
C ALA A 337 19.73 2.34 -24.62
N GLY A 338 19.31 1.37 -23.84
CA GLY A 338 18.66 0.14 -24.28
C GLY A 338 18.89 -1.01 -23.32
N GLN A 339 17.86 -1.86 -23.15
CA GLN A 339 17.91 -3.06 -22.31
C GLN A 339 17.29 -4.23 -23.07
N VAL A 340 17.99 -5.36 -23.10
CA VAL A 340 17.46 -6.62 -23.65
C VAL A 340 16.79 -7.41 -22.55
N LEU A 341 15.53 -7.80 -22.79
CA LEU A 341 14.70 -8.53 -21.85
C LEU A 341 14.28 -9.87 -22.46
N THR A 342 14.15 -10.89 -21.64
CA THR A 342 13.45 -12.13 -22.00
C THR A 342 12.04 -12.06 -21.46
N VAL A 343 11.06 -12.14 -22.33
CA VAL A 343 9.63 -12.14 -21.98
C VAL A 343 9.09 -13.55 -22.18
N SER A 344 8.58 -14.13 -21.10
CA SER A 344 7.94 -15.45 -21.10
C SER A 344 6.45 -15.26 -20.76
N ALA A 345 5.58 -15.99 -21.45
CA ALA A 345 4.15 -15.91 -21.14
C ALA A 345 3.85 -16.50 -19.75
N THR A 346 3.04 -15.79 -19.00
CA THR A 346 2.57 -16.21 -17.69
C THR A 346 1.32 -17.08 -17.86
N LYS A 347 1.22 -18.14 -17.05
CA LYS A 347 0.03 -18.99 -17.04
C LYS A 347 -1.00 -18.36 -16.08
N PRO A 348 -2.24 -18.08 -16.55
CA PRO A 348 -3.30 -17.58 -15.69
C PRO A 348 -3.60 -18.54 -14.54
N LEU A 349 -4.03 -18.02 -13.40
CA LEU A 349 -4.57 -18.82 -12.31
C LEU A 349 -5.89 -19.48 -12.74
N SER A 350 -6.12 -20.69 -12.25
CA SER A 350 -7.39 -21.41 -12.44
C SER A 350 -8.19 -21.45 -11.15
N PHE A 351 -9.52 -21.35 -11.25
CA PHE A 351 -10.41 -21.36 -10.10
C PHE A 351 -11.17 -22.71 -10.00
N PRO A 352 -11.45 -23.20 -8.78
CA PRO A 352 -11.04 -22.61 -7.49
C PRO A 352 -9.53 -22.67 -7.30
N LEU A 353 -8.93 -21.48 -7.01
CA LEU A 353 -7.53 -21.39 -6.61
C LEU A 353 -7.38 -21.87 -5.16
N ARG A 354 -6.40 -22.71 -4.89
CA ARG A 354 -6.09 -23.20 -3.55
C ARG A 354 -4.60 -23.07 -3.28
N ILE A 355 -4.24 -22.50 -2.15
CA ILE A 355 -2.85 -22.24 -1.76
C ILE A 355 -2.62 -22.81 -0.36
N ASN A 356 -1.55 -23.57 -0.22
CA ASN A 356 -1.03 -24.06 1.06
C ASN A 356 -0.04 -23.04 1.63
N VAL A 357 -0.53 -22.09 2.41
CA VAL A 357 0.25 -20.95 2.90
C VAL A 357 1.33 -21.41 3.87
N GLY A 358 2.55 -20.92 3.68
CA GLY A 358 3.74 -21.34 4.43
C GLY A 358 4.23 -22.76 4.10
N GLY A 359 3.62 -23.45 3.11
CA GLY A 359 3.91 -24.84 2.80
C GLY A 359 4.14 -25.15 1.32
N ASN A 360 4.57 -26.36 1.04
CA ASN A 360 4.76 -26.88 -0.32
C ASN A 360 3.43 -27.25 -0.97
N ALA A 361 3.44 -27.37 -2.30
CA ALA A 361 2.27 -27.88 -3.05
C ALA A 361 1.91 -29.31 -2.64
N PHE A 362 0.61 -29.59 -2.49
CA PHE A 362 0.11 -30.94 -2.27
C PHE A 362 -1.34 -31.09 -2.81
N GLY A 363 -1.65 -32.24 -3.36
CA GLY A 363 -2.98 -32.49 -3.93
C GLY A 363 -3.34 -31.43 -5.00
N ASN A 364 -4.40 -30.67 -4.75
CA ASN A 364 -4.83 -29.55 -5.60
C ASN A 364 -4.51 -28.16 -5.00
N TYR A 365 -3.66 -28.12 -3.97
CA TYR A 365 -3.13 -26.88 -3.41
C TYR A 365 -1.79 -26.54 -4.06
N LEU A 366 -1.65 -25.31 -4.50
CA LEU A 366 -0.36 -24.73 -4.89
C LEU A 366 0.51 -24.50 -3.65
N GLY A 367 1.81 -24.59 -3.80
CA GLY A 367 2.76 -24.20 -2.74
C GLY A 367 2.79 -22.70 -2.58
N ASP A 368 3.19 -22.26 -1.40
CA ASP A 368 3.38 -20.84 -1.12
C ASP A 368 4.68 -20.30 -1.76
N GLN A 369 4.73 -19.00 -1.98
CA GLN A 369 5.89 -18.31 -2.53
C GLN A 369 5.91 -16.83 -2.11
N LEU A 370 7.12 -16.25 -2.09
CA LEU A 370 7.28 -14.83 -1.90
C LEU A 370 6.73 -14.07 -3.12
N TRP A 371 5.97 -13.01 -2.87
CA TRP A 371 5.43 -12.16 -3.93
C TRP A 371 6.53 -11.45 -4.72
N SER A 372 6.32 -11.35 -6.01
CA SER A 372 7.06 -10.49 -6.92
C SER A 372 6.13 -10.01 -8.03
N PRO A 373 6.31 -8.79 -8.57
CA PRO A 373 5.39 -8.21 -9.56
C PRO A 373 5.20 -9.03 -10.85
N ASN A 374 6.08 -9.97 -11.14
CA ASN A 374 5.97 -10.91 -12.27
C ASN A 374 5.28 -12.24 -11.91
N LEU A 375 4.82 -12.40 -10.66
CA LEU A 375 4.13 -13.60 -10.19
C LEU A 375 2.63 -13.36 -10.10
N GLU A 376 1.86 -14.46 -10.10
CA GLU A 376 0.41 -14.40 -10.04
C GLU A 376 -0.14 -14.43 -8.61
N TYR A 377 0.64 -14.87 -7.61
CA TYR A 377 0.27 -14.87 -6.20
C TYR A 377 1.51 -14.95 -5.30
N GLY A 378 1.36 -14.62 -4.04
CA GLY A 378 2.38 -14.80 -3.01
C GLY A 378 2.19 -13.90 -1.80
N HIS A 379 2.95 -14.21 -0.75
CA HIS A 379 3.03 -13.39 0.46
C HIS A 379 4.10 -12.31 0.31
N MET A 380 3.82 -11.13 0.87
CA MET A 380 4.81 -10.03 0.87
C MET A 380 5.89 -10.26 1.93
N ASP A 381 5.54 -10.91 3.04
CA ASP A 381 6.36 -11.12 4.22
C ASP A 381 5.91 -12.36 5.00
N GLY A 382 6.49 -12.57 6.18
CA GLY A 382 6.13 -13.66 7.07
C GLY A 382 7.22 -14.71 7.21
N ASN A 383 7.00 -15.62 8.17
CA ASN A 383 7.92 -16.70 8.50
C ASN A 383 7.19 -18.04 8.43
N ALA A 384 7.57 -18.87 7.47
CA ALA A 384 6.96 -20.18 7.30
C ALA A 384 7.34 -21.12 8.46
N THR A 385 6.36 -21.86 8.95
CA THR A 385 6.52 -22.88 9.99
C THR A 385 5.81 -24.15 9.54
N GLN A 386 6.47 -25.29 9.67
CA GLN A 386 5.88 -26.61 9.43
C GLN A 386 5.73 -27.35 10.74
N TRP A 387 4.51 -27.72 11.08
CA TRP A 387 4.19 -28.54 12.24
C TRP A 387 4.34 -30.02 11.94
N PRO A 388 4.70 -30.86 12.93
CA PRO A 388 4.79 -32.32 12.73
C PRO A 388 3.43 -32.94 12.40
N ALA A 389 3.41 -33.99 11.58
CA ALA A 389 2.21 -34.73 11.26
C ALA A 389 1.53 -35.43 12.47
N SER A 390 2.17 -35.42 13.64
CA SER A 390 1.59 -35.89 14.90
C SER A 390 0.70 -34.85 15.60
N VAL A 391 0.64 -33.63 15.10
CA VAL A 391 -0.31 -32.60 15.57
C VAL A 391 -1.65 -32.93 14.95
N ASP A 392 -2.65 -33.18 15.78
CA ASP A 392 -4.04 -33.46 15.39
C ASP A 392 -4.83 -32.14 15.34
N ILE A 393 -5.43 -31.85 14.20
CA ILE A 393 -6.25 -30.64 13.99
C ILE A 393 -7.72 -31.01 14.08
N HIS A 394 -8.34 -30.60 15.16
CA HIS A 394 -9.75 -30.88 15.40
C HIS A 394 -10.68 -30.24 14.35
N GLY A 395 -11.73 -30.96 13.97
CA GLY A 395 -12.80 -30.46 13.11
C GLY A 395 -12.57 -30.64 11.60
N VAL A 396 -11.51 -31.37 11.21
CA VAL A 396 -11.24 -31.71 9.80
C VAL A 396 -10.76 -33.16 9.67
N ASP A 397 -11.00 -33.77 8.49
CA ASP A 397 -10.51 -35.11 8.18
C ASP A 397 -9.09 -35.13 7.61
N ASN A 398 -8.60 -33.97 7.16
CA ASN A 398 -7.27 -33.80 6.56
C ASN A 398 -6.58 -32.56 7.12
N ASP A 399 -5.58 -32.77 7.93
CA ASP A 399 -4.83 -31.75 8.65
C ASP A 399 -3.81 -31.01 7.78
N THR A 400 -3.45 -31.53 6.62
CA THR A 400 -2.26 -31.15 5.85
C THR A 400 -2.12 -29.65 5.67
N VAL A 401 -3.19 -28.94 5.27
CA VAL A 401 -3.14 -27.50 5.05
C VAL A 401 -2.94 -26.70 6.36
N TYR A 402 -3.43 -27.23 7.48
CA TYR A 402 -3.33 -26.55 8.79
C TYR A 402 -2.02 -26.84 9.51
N LEU A 403 -1.20 -27.79 9.01
CA LEU A 403 0.12 -28.12 9.57
C LEU A 403 1.24 -27.23 8.99
N SER A 404 1.01 -26.53 7.90
CA SER A 404 1.86 -25.43 7.43
C SER A 404 1.24 -24.10 7.81
N GLU A 405 2.05 -23.13 8.19
CA GLU A 405 1.57 -21.79 8.53
C GLU A 405 2.61 -20.74 8.18
N LEU A 406 2.13 -19.58 7.80
CA LEU A 406 2.91 -18.36 7.68
C LEU A 406 2.58 -17.47 8.88
N ASN A 407 3.57 -17.19 9.72
CA ASN A 407 3.47 -16.32 10.89
C ASN A 407 4.00 -14.93 10.58
N ASP A 408 3.43 -13.89 11.20
CA ASP A 408 3.84 -12.50 11.01
C ASP A 408 3.65 -12.05 9.56
N VAL A 409 2.59 -12.53 8.94
CA VAL A 409 2.20 -12.12 7.60
C VAL A 409 1.35 -10.85 7.68
N VAL A 410 1.76 -9.82 6.94
CA VAL A 410 1.02 -8.56 6.85
C VAL A 410 0.17 -8.55 5.59
N GLU A 411 0.71 -9.02 4.47
CA GLU A 411 0.00 -8.93 3.19
C GLU A 411 0.22 -10.15 2.31
N TYR A 412 -0.86 -10.60 1.67
CA TYR A 412 -0.88 -11.66 0.66
C TYR A 412 -1.61 -11.17 -0.58
N ARG A 413 -0.99 -11.31 -1.75
CA ARG A 413 -1.52 -10.83 -3.04
C ARG A 413 -1.81 -11.94 -4.02
N MET A 414 -2.89 -11.79 -4.79
CA MET A 414 -3.26 -12.73 -5.87
C MET A 414 -3.81 -11.95 -7.06
N ARG A 415 -3.22 -12.13 -8.24
CA ARG A 415 -3.73 -11.56 -9.49
C ARG A 415 -4.91 -12.37 -9.99
N VAL A 416 -6.04 -11.72 -10.11
CA VAL A 416 -7.27 -12.34 -10.59
C VAL A 416 -7.97 -11.42 -11.59
N PRO A 417 -8.72 -11.92 -12.56
CA PRO A 417 -9.55 -11.06 -13.42
C PRO A 417 -10.52 -10.20 -12.60
N ASN A 418 -10.84 -9.01 -13.10
CA ASN A 418 -11.88 -8.19 -12.48
C ASN A 418 -13.19 -9.00 -12.35
N GLY A 419 -13.83 -8.93 -11.19
CA GLY A 419 -14.99 -9.77 -10.93
C GLY A 419 -15.42 -9.79 -9.46
N THR A 420 -16.23 -10.80 -9.14
CA THR A 420 -16.69 -11.05 -7.78
C THR A 420 -16.23 -12.42 -7.33
N TYR A 421 -15.69 -12.49 -6.14
CA TYR A 421 -15.05 -13.67 -5.58
C TYR A 421 -15.59 -14.03 -4.20
N ARG A 422 -15.42 -15.29 -3.84
CA ARG A 422 -15.43 -15.77 -2.46
C ARG A 422 -13.99 -16.10 -2.09
N VAL A 423 -13.51 -15.54 -0.99
CA VAL A 423 -12.20 -15.83 -0.41
C VAL A 423 -12.40 -16.53 0.92
N THR A 424 -11.88 -17.76 1.04
CA THR A 424 -11.90 -18.53 2.28
C THR A 424 -10.48 -18.62 2.83
N LEU A 425 -10.28 -18.12 4.05
CA LEU A 425 -9.03 -18.22 4.79
C LEU A 425 -9.11 -19.37 5.77
N MET A 426 -8.12 -20.24 5.74
CA MET A 426 -8.01 -21.43 6.58
C MET A 426 -6.95 -21.15 7.65
N ILE A 427 -7.32 -21.30 8.93
CA ILE A 427 -6.47 -20.90 10.04
C ILE A 427 -6.62 -21.91 11.19
N ALA A 428 -5.50 -22.26 11.86
CA ALA A 428 -5.49 -23.03 13.11
C ALA A 428 -4.38 -22.51 14.03
N GLU A 429 -4.66 -22.30 15.31
CA GLU A 429 -3.66 -21.87 16.30
C GLU A 429 -2.90 -23.10 16.84
N ASN A 430 -1.71 -23.33 16.32
CA ASN A 430 -0.91 -24.49 16.67
C ASN A 430 0.10 -24.23 17.81
N LYS A 431 0.41 -22.95 18.06
CA LYS A 431 1.47 -22.54 18.99
C LYS A 431 0.96 -22.21 20.38
N PHE A 432 -0.08 -21.41 20.47
CA PHE A 432 -0.62 -20.93 21.75
C PHE A 432 -1.81 -21.78 22.19
N LYS A 433 -1.89 -22.02 23.52
CA LYS A 433 -3.01 -22.76 24.13
C LYS A 433 -3.82 -21.88 25.10
N GLN A 434 -3.38 -20.63 25.30
CA GLN A 434 -4.04 -19.67 26.20
C GLN A 434 -4.76 -18.61 25.36
N THR A 435 -5.90 -18.17 25.86
CA THR A 435 -6.63 -17.02 25.32
C THR A 435 -5.80 -15.73 25.44
N ASN A 436 -6.04 -14.78 24.55
CA ASN A 436 -5.35 -13.49 24.47
C ASN A 436 -3.83 -13.59 24.25
N ALA A 437 -3.32 -14.73 23.76
CA ALA A 437 -1.91 -14.90 23.45
C ALA A 437 -1.56 -14.42 22.04
N ARG A 438 -2.54 -14.39 21.13
CA ARG A 438 -2.43 -13.87 19.77
C ARG A 438 -3.77 -13.23 19.39
N ILE A 439 -3.72 -11.96 18.98
CA ILE A 439 -4.91 -11.21 18.52
C ILE A 439 -4.53 -10.44 17.27
N PHE A 440 -5.32 -10.57 16.22
CA PHE A 440 -5.10 -9.84 14.97
C PHE A 440 -6.41 -9.59 14.21
N ASP A 441 -6.38 -8.65 13.27
CA ASP A 441 -7.49 -8.37 12.36
C ASP A 441 -7.19 -8.94 10.98
N ILE A 442 -8.23 -9.17 10.18
CA ILE A 442 -8.12 -9.60 8.79
C ILE A 442 -8.99 -8.70 7.92
N PHE A 443 -8.39 -8.21 6.85
CA PHE A 443 -9.03 -7.42 5.81
C PHE A 443 -8.88 -8.15 4.47
N VAL A 444 -9.87 -7.99 3.60
CA VAL A 444 -9.82 -8.40 2.20
C VAL A 444 -10.33 -7.24 1.37
N GLU A 445 -9.55 -6.76 0.40
CA GLU A 445 -9.87 -5.54 -0.38
C GLU A 445 -10.18 -4.35 0.54
N GLY A 446 -9.35 -4.08 1.53
CA GLY A 446 -9.54 -3.01 2.52
C GLY A 446 -10.75 -3.18 3.46
N ARG A 447 -11.63 -4.16 3.20
CA ARG A 447 -12.81 -4.42 4.03
C ARG A 447 -12.46 -5.33 5.21
N ALA A 448 -12.72 -4.88 6.44
CA ALA A 448 -12.58 -5.72 7.64
C ALA A 448 -13.52 -6.93 7.55
N ILE A 449 -12.96 -8.13 7.61
CA ILE A 449 -13.69 -9.40 7.63
C ILE A 449 -13.85 -9.90 9.07
N VAL A 450 -12.80 -9.78 9.86
CA VAL A 450 -12.82 -10.05 11.29
C VAL A 450 -11.85 -9.12 12.02
N THR A 451 -12.24 -8.67 13.21
CA THR A 451 -11.41 -7.82 14.06
C THR A 451 -11.22 -8.45 15.44
N ASN A 452 -10.05 -8.22 16.02
CA ASN A 452 -9.67 -8.78 17.33
C ASN A 452 -9.84 -10.30 17.40
N LEU A 453 -9.43 -11.02 16.37
CA LEU A 453 -9.51 -12.48 16.33
C LEU A 453 -8.53 -13.10 17.34
N ASP A 454 -9.07 -13.82 18.30
CA ASP A 454 -8.35 -14.76 19.17
C ASP A 454 -8.89 -16.17 18.88
N LEU A 455 -8.12 -16.96 18.16
CA LEU A 455 -8.53 -18.31 17.75
C LEU A 455 -8.76 -19.24 18.93
N VAL A 456 -7.94 -19.15 19.98
CA VAL A 456 -8.11 -19.99 21.16
C VAL A 456 -9.43 -19.68 21.88
N THR A 457 -9.82 -18.42 21.96
CA THR A 457 -11.12 -18.01 22.49
C THR A 457 -12.28 -18.44 21.57
N SER A 458 -12.09 -18.34 20.26
CA SER A 458 -13.15 -18.55 19.27
C SER A 458 -13.49 -20.04 19.07
N VAL A 459 -12.46 -20.90 18.93
CA VAL A 459 -12.62 -22.31 18.55
C VAL A 459 -11.74 -23.28 19.34
N GLY A 460 -10.78 -22.78 20.11
CA GLY A 460 -9.78 -23.60 20.80
C GLY A 460 -8.48 -23.76 20.02
N ALA A 461 -7.42 -24.15 20.71
CA ALA A 461 -6.14 -24.47 20.10
C ALA A 461 -6.25 -25.72 19.21
N GLN A 462 -5.41 -25.80 18.17
CA GLN A 462 -5.34 -26.93 17.25
C GLN A 462 -6.71 -27.33 16.66
N THR A 463 -7.54 -26.31 16.38
CA THR A 463 -8.87 -26.49 15.79
C THR A 463 -8.94 -25.73 14.48
N ALA A 464 -9.40 -26.41 13.43
CA ALA A 464 -9.58 -25.81 12.12
C ALA A 464 -10.67 -24.72 12.16
N TYR A 465 -10.34 -23.55 11.65
CA TYR A 465 -11.26 -22.44 11.52
C TYR A 465 -11.21 -21.87 10.10
N GLN A 466 -12.39 -21.58 9.55
CA GLN A 466 -12.50 -20.98 8.24
C GLN A 466 -13.19 -19.62 8.35
N ILE A 467 -12.58 -18.62 7.75
CA ILE A 467 -13.13 -17.26 7.64
C ILE A 467 -13.47 -17.03 6.18
N VAL A 468 -14.73 -16.68 5.92
CA VAL A 468 -15.24 -16.52 4.56
C VAL A 468 -15.54 -15.04 4.30
N ALA A 469 -14.87 -14.49 3.29
CA ALA A 469 -15.19 -13.19 2.71
C ALA A 469 -16.01 -13.42 1.44
N ASP A 470 -17.32 -13.20 1.52
CA ASP A 470 -18.23 -13.31 0.37
C ASP A 470 -18.35 -11.97 -0.38
N ASN A 471 -18.63 -12.07 -1.69
CA ASN A 471 -18.87 -10.94 -2.57
C ASN A 471 -17.68 -9.93 -2.59
N VAL A 472 -16.47 -10.46 -2.57
CA VAL A 472 -15.24 -9.68 -2.75
C VAL A 472 -15.23 -9.14 -4.17
N LYS A 473 -15.25 -7.82 -4.32
CA LYS A 473 -15.24 -7.15 -5.63
C LYS A 473 -13.83 -6.72 -5.97
N VAL A 474 -13.33 -7.21 -7.08
CA VAL A 474 -12.03 -6.86 -7.64
C VAL A 474 -12.21 -5.98 -8.87
N ALA A 475 -11.56 -4.84 -8.89
CA ALA A 475 -11.62 -3.84 -9.97
C ALA A 475 -10.24 -3.45 -10.53
N ASP A 476 -9.16 -3.88 -9.90
CA ASP A 476 -7.77 -3.56 -10.21
C ASP A 476 -6.92 -4.80 -10.56
N GLU A 477 -7.61 -5.94 -10.83
CA GLU A 477 -7.00 -7.24 -11.14
C GLU A 477 -6.18 -7.85 -10.00
N MET A 478 -6.38 -7.41 -8.73
CA MET A 478 -5.68 -7.92 -7.57
C MET A 478 -6.66 -8.28 -6.45
N ILE A 479 -6.42 -9.36 -5.73
CA ILE A 479 -6.98 -9.58 -4.40
C ILE A 479 -5.86 -9.35 -3.40
N ASP A 480 -6.09 -8.38 -2.50
CA ASP A 480 -5.22 -8.10 -1.37
C ASP A 480 -5.85 -8.63 -0.08
N ILE A 481 -5.09 -9.46 0.64
CA ILE A 481 -5.43 -9.92 1.99
C ILE A 481 -4.44 -9.28 2.94
N HIS A 482 -4.94 -8.48 3.89
CA HIS A 482 -4.13 -7.78 4.86
C HIS A 482 -4.44 -8.25 6.29
N LEU A 483 -3.40 -8.51 7.08
CA LEU A 483 -3.50 -8.96 8.46
C LEU A 483 -2.81 -7.94 9.38
N ASN A 484 -3.57 -7.37 10.31
CA ASN A 484 -3.07 -6.37 11.24
C ASN A 484 -2.86 -6.97 12.63
N ASN A 485 -1.63 -6.97 13.11
CA ASN A 485 -1.25 -7.42 14.45
C ASN A 485 -1.84 -6.50 15.52
N ARG A 486 -2.61 -7.05 16.47
CA ARG A 486 -3.10 -6.33 17.67
C ARG A 486 -2.33 -6.75 18.91
N TRP A 487 -2.04 -8.04 19.01
CA TRP A 487 -1.20 -8.59 20.08
C TRP A 487 -0.49 -9.84 19.55
N SER A 488 0.85 -9.90 19.70
CA SER A 488 1.70 -10.90 19.05
C SER A 488 1.64 -10.75 17.51
N VAL A 489 1.74 -11.83 16.76
CA VAL A 489 1.85 -11.84 15.30
C VAL A 489 0.66 -12.57 14.68
N SER A 490 0.24 -12.16 13.48
CA SER A 490 -0.77 -12.83 12.67
C SER A 490 -0.34 -14.25 12.27
N LEU A 491 -1.27 -15.03 11.74
CA LEU A 491 -0.98 -16.32 11.10
C LEU A 491 -2.01 -16.62 9.99
N LEU A 492 -1.59 -17.42 9.01
CA LEU A 492 -2.44 -17.93 7.94
C LEU A 492 -1.91 -19.31 7.51
N ASN A 493 -2.83 -20.29 7.29
CA ASN A 493 -2.48 -21.65 6.88
C ASN A 493 -2.86 -21.96 5.44
N GLY A 494 -3.98 -21.43 4.95
CA GLY A 494 -4.42 -21.71 3.59
C GLY A 494 -5.39 -20.67 3.05
N ILE A 495 -5.44 -20.59 1.74
CA ILE A 495 -6.34 -19.68 1.00
C ILE A 495 -7.09 -20.51 -0.06
N VAL A 496 -8.39 -20.29 -0.16
CA VAL A 496 -9.21 -20.78 -1.30
C VAL A 496 -9.93 -19.59 -1.90
N VAL A 497 -9.80 -19.41 -3.22
CA VAL A 497 -10.49 -18.36 -3.98
C VAL A 497 -11.41 -19.02 -5.00
N GLU A 498 -12.69 -18.69 -4.94
CA GLU A 498 -13.71 -19.12 -5.88
C GLU A 498 -14.23 -17.90 -6.66
N GLN A 499 -14.20 -17.99 -7.98
CA GLN A 499 -14.78 -16.97 -8.83
C GLN A 499 -16.30 -17.14 -8.89
N LEU A 500 -17.06 -16.14 -8.43
CA LEU A 500 -18.53 -16.16 -8.43
C LEU A 500 -19.10 -15.56 -9.72
N SER A 501 -18.49 -14.48 -10.21
CA SER A 501 -18.79 -13.88 -11.51
C SER A 501 -17.53 -13.16 -12.02
N THR A 502 -17.32 -13.19 -13.32
CA THR A 502 -16.41 -12.27 -13.97
C THR A 502 -17.14 -10.95 -14.20
N SER A 503 -16.57 -9.81 -13.82
CA SER A 503 -16.89 -8.62 -14.58
C SER A 503 -16.28 -8.89 -15.96
N VAL A 504 -17.15 -9.17 -16.92
CA VAL A 504 -16.71 -9.12 -18.31
C VAL A 504 -16.16 -7.71 -18.48
N ASN A 505 -14.83 -7.54 -18.49
CA ASN A 505 -14.24 -6.46 -19.21
C ASN A 505 -14.70 -6.73 -20.64
N GLU A 506 -15.81 -6.12 -21.03
CA GLU A 506 -16.06 -5.87 -22.41
C GLU A 506 -14.93 -4.95 -22.89
N GLY A 507 -13.73 -5.54 -23.03
CA GLY A 507 -12.78 -5.07 -23.99
C GLY A 507 -13.58 -4.89 -25.25
N ARG A 508 -13.76 -3.65 -25.69
CA ARG A 508 -14.41 -3.26 -26.94
C ARG A 508 -14.54 -4.42 -27.94
N SER A 509 -15.34 -5.41 -27.63
CA SER A 509 -16.12 -6.11 -28.59
C SER A 509 -17.33 -5.20 -28.82
N ASP A 510 -17.66 -4.88 -30.06
CA ASP A 510 -18.90 -4.25 -30.48
C ASP A 510 -20.15 -5.03 -30.04
N ALA A 511 -20.26 -5.39 -28.75
CA ALA A 511 -21.50 -5.83 -28.13
C ALA A 511 -22.33 -4.56 -27.94
N ARG A 512 -22.99 -4.15 -29.01
CA ARG A 512 -24.01 -3.12 -29.05
C ARG A 512 -24.94 -3.37 -27.87
N ALA A 513 -24.98 -2.42 -26.94
CA ALA A 513 -25.98 -2.42 -25.87
C ALA A 513 -27.34 -2.79 -26.51
N THR A 514 -27.94 -3.87 -26.04
CA THR A 514 -29.17 -4.39 -26.64
C THR A 514 -30.41 -3.69 -26.10
N GLN A 515 -30.29 -3.00 -24.96
CA GLN A 515 -31.38 -2.26 -24.29
C GLN A 515 -30.86 -1.01 -23.61
N PHE A 516 -31.72 0.00 -23.49
CA PHE A 516 -31.49 1.13 -22.59
C PHE A 516 -31.51 0.64 -21.15
N GLN A 517 -30.55 1.07 -20.35
CA GLN A 517 -30.45 0.74 -18.93
C GLN A 517 -29.78 1.89 -18.18
N MET A 518 -30.25 2.19 -16.99
CA MET A 518 -29.59 3.07 -16.04
C MET A 518 -29.32 2.29 -14.75
N GLN A 519 -28.08 2.30 -14.26
CA GLN A 519 -27.71 1.59 -13.04
C GLN A 519 -27.94 2.47 -11.79
N GLN A 520 -28.00 1.83 -10.62
CA GLN A 520 -27.98 2.53 -9.36
C GLN A 520 -26.64 3.27 -9.23
N ASN A 521 -26.70 4.55 -8.79
CA ASN A 521 -25.47 5.31 -8.54
C ASN A 521 -24.58 4.63 -7.49
N HIS A 522 -23.29 4.73 -7.66
CA HIS A 522 -22.31 4.17 -6.73
C HIS A 522 -21.19 5.20 -6.43
N PRO A 523 -20.86 5.38 -5.13
CA PRO A 523 -21.51 4.85 -3.93
C PRO A 523 -22.94 5.38 -3.73
N ASN A 524 -23.77 4.66 -2.96
CA ASN A 524 -25.07 5.11 -2.50
C ASN A 524 -25.41 4.41 -1.16
N PRO A 525 -25.41 5.11 0.00
CA PRO A 525 -25.22 6.55 0.17
C PRO A 525 -23.88 7.10 -0.32
N PHE A 526 -23.79 8.39 -0.64
CA PHE A 526 -22.58 9.02 -1.16
C PHE A 526 -22.22 10.31 -0.38
N ASN A 527 -20.91 10.66 -0.40
CA ASN A 527 -20.37 11.87 0.20
C ASN A 527 -19.00 12.23 -0.43
N PRO A 528 -18.81 13.35 -1.07
CA PRO A 528 -19.83 14.20 -1.70
C PRO A 528 -20.11 13.78 -3.14
N GLU A 529 -19.46 12.72 -3.64
CA GLU A 529 -19.44 12.33 -5.05
C GLU A 529 -20.03 10.94 -5.28
N THR A 530 -20.66 10.75 -6.44
CA THR A 530 -21.19 9.46 -6.89
C THR A 530 -21.20 9.37 -8.40
N THR A 531 -21.07 8.16 -8.95
CA THR A 531 -21.11 7.87 -10.39
C THR A 531 -22.43 7.22 -10.78
N ILE A 532 -23.02 7.66 -11.87
CA ILE A 532 -24.23 7.12 -12.50
C ILE A 532 -23.82 6.51 -13.83
N SER A 533 -24.02 5.20 -13.97
CA SER A 533 -23.72 4.45 -15.20
C SER A 533 -25.00 4.17 -15.98
N TYR A 534 -24.97 4.32 -17.31
CA TYR A 534 -26.11 4.05 -18.20
C TYR A 534 -25.65 3.55 -19.56
N SER A 535 -26.50 2.80 -20.26
CA SER A 535 -26.24 2.24 -21.58
C SER A 535 -27.26 2.68 -22.62
N ILE A 536 -26.78 2.92 -23.84
CA ILE A 536 -27.56 3.32 -25.01
C ILE A 536 -27.41 2.21 -26.06
N PRO A 537 -28.51 1.52 -26.44
CA PRO A 537 -28.45 0.45 -27.42
C PRO A 537 -28.23 0.99 -28.85
N ALA A 538 -27.71 0.15 -29.73
CA ALA A 538 -27.72 0.40 -31.15
C ALA A 538 -29.16 0.35 -31.67
N SER A 539 -29.70 1.48 -32.05
CA SER A 539 -31.03 1.55 -32.70
C SER A 539 -30.99 0.81 -34.03
N LEU A 540 -32.10 0.14 -34.40
CA LEU A 540 -32.27 -0.50 -35.72
C LEU A 540 -32.20 0.49 -36.89
N ASN A 541 -32.18 1.80 -36.63
CA ASN A 541 -32.03 2.87 -37.64
C ASN A 541 -31.23 4.02 -37.04
N PRO A 542 -29.88 3.96 -37.03
CA PRO A 542 -29.07 5.06 -36.51
C PRO A 542 -29.14 6.25 -37.49
N SER A 543 -29.86 7.30 -37.12
CA SER A 543 -29.62 8.60 -37.72
C SER A 543 -28.15 8.99 -37.45
N LYS A 544 -27.47 9.60 -38.44
CA LYS A 544 -26.02 9.93 -38.36
C LYS A 544 -25.60 10.79 -37.15
N GLY A 545 -26.51 11.14 -36.23
CA GLY A 545 -26.28 12.04 -35.12
C GLY A 545 -26.31 11.39 -33.69
N GLY A 546 -26.62 10.08 -33.56
CA GLY A 546 -26.78 9.47 -32.25
C GLY A 546 -28.14 9.74 -31.59
N THR A 547 -28.32 9.27 -30.33
CA THR A 547 -29.54 9.47 -29.53
C THR A 547 -29.37 10.69 -28.61
N LEU A 548 -30.33 11.62 -28.59
CA LEU A 548 -30.32 12.71 -27.61
C LEU A 548 -30.54 12.12 -26.22
N VAL A 549 -29.62 12.38 -25.32
CA VAL A 549 -29.59 11.87 -23.95
C VAL A 549 -29.58 13.03 -22.99
N SER A 550 -30.52 13.01 -22.05
CA SER A 550 -30.58 13.95 -20.93
C SER A 550 -30.53 13.20 -19.61
N LEU A 551 -29.54 13.50 -18.76
CA LEU A 551 -29.42 12.99 -17.40
C LEU A 551 -29.45 14.17 -16.42
N LYS A 552 -30.47 14.20 -15.58
CA LYS A 552 -30.75 15.31 -14.67
C LYS A 552 -30.93 14.84 -13.24
N VAL A 553 -30.55 15.68 -12.27
CA VAL A 553 -30.72 15.46 -10.84
C VAL A 553 -31.84 16.37 -10.31
N PHE A 554 -32.67 15.83 -9.42
CA PHE A 554 -33.82 16.50 -8.84
C PHE A 554 -33.83 16.37 -7.32
N ASP A 555 -34.36 17.36 -6.64
CA ASP A 555 -34.66 17.30 -5.20
C ASP A 555 -35.99 16.54 -4.91
N LEU A 556 -36.32 16.39 -3.64
CA LEU A 556 -37.52 15.69 -3.19
C LEU A 556 -38.83 16.34 -3.67
N LEU A 557 -38.82 17.64 -4.01
CA LEU A 557 -39.94 18.39 -4.54
C LEU A 557 -40.02 18.35 -6.07
N GLY A 558 -39.11 17.61 -6.73
CA GLY A 558 -39.04 17.50 -8.19
C GLY A 558 -38.44 18.72 -8.88
N ARG A 559 -37.77 19.61 -8.16
CA ARG A 559 -37.05 20.74 -8.76
C ARG A 559 -35.72 20.26 -9.29
N GLU A 560 -35.35 20.66 -10.50
CA GLU A 560 -34.08 20.36 -11.07
C GLU A 560 -32.94 20.99 -10.26
N VAL A 561 -31.99 20.16 -9.85
CA VAL A 561 -30.78 20.54 -9.12
C VAL A 561 -29.64 20.83 -10.10
N THR A 562 -29.46 19.95 -11.06
CA THR A 562 -28.43 20.07 -12.10
C THR A 562 -28.70 19.13 -13.27
N THR A 563 -28.20 19.52 -14.45
CA THR A 563 -28.13 18.65 -15.62
C THR A 563 -26.70 18.11 -15.73
N LEU A 564 -26.55 16.79 -15.76
CA LEU A 564 -25.26 16.11 -15.89
C LEU A 564 -24.90 15.82 -17.35
N VAL A 565 -25.91 15.50 -18.17
CA VAL A 565 -25.76 15.22 -19.60
C VAL A 565 -26.96 15.83 -20.34
N ASP A 566 -26.72 16.48 -21.46
CA ASP A 566 -27.75 16.96 -22.42
C ASP A 566 -27.14 17.08 -23.83
N GLU A 567 -26.88 15.92 -24.43
CA GLU A 567 -26.19 15.84 -25.74
C GLU A 567 -26.53 14.55 -26.50
N HIS A 568 -26.21 14.54 -27.80
CA HIS A 568 -26.32 13.31 -28.59
C HIS A 568 -25.18 12.35 -28.29
N LYS A 569 -25.54 11.12 -27.90
CA LYS A 569 -24.60 10.03 -27.61
C LYS A 569 -24.74 8.93 -28.64
N GLN A 570 -23.60 8.34 -29.04
CA GLN A 570 -23.55 7.13 -29.85
C GLN A 570 -23.98 5.90 -28.98
N PRO A 571 -24.36 4.76 -29.60
CA PRO A 571 -24.54 3.53 -28.85
C PRO A 571 -23.30 3.17 -28.01
N GLY A 572 -23.50 2.82 -26.73
CA GLY A 572 -22.40 2.53 -25.79
C GLY A 572 -22.81 2.64 -24.34
N THR A 573 -21.89 2.37 -23.44
CA THR A 573 -22.03 2.56 -21.99
C THR A 573 -21.29 3.82 -21.57
N TYR A 574 -21.91 4.60 -20.67
CA TYR A 574 -21.44 5.91 -20.22
C TYR A 574 -21.49 6.01 -18.71
N ASN A 575 -20.56 6.78 -18.17
CA ASN A 575 -20.51 7.14 -16.77
C ASN A 575 -20.60 8.66 -16.60
N SER A 576 -21.39 9.11 -15.64
CA SER A 576 -21.54 10.54 -15.33
C SER A 576 -21.35 10.72 -13.83
N THR A 577 -20.41 11.55 -13.43
CA THR A 577 -20.11 11.86 -12.04
C THR A 577 -20.93 13.03 -11.55
N PHE A 578 -21.56 12.89 -10.37
CA PHE A 578 -22.28 13.93 -9.68
C PHE A 578 -21.60 14.27 -8.36
N ASN A 579 -21.25 15.56 -8.17
CA ASN A 579 -20.59 16.06 -6.97
C ASN A 579 -21.50 17.11 -6.28
N ALA A 580 -21.97 16.76 -5.08
CA ALA A 580 -22.91 17.56 -4.31
C ALA A 580 -22.33 18.88 -3.75
N LEU A 581 -21.01 19.03 -3.66
CA LEU A 581 -20.37 20.27 -3.22
C LEU A 581 -20.56 21.40 -4.22
N ARG A 582 -20.56 21.08 -5.52
CA ARG A 582 -20.74 22.08 -6.59
C ARG A 582 -22.15 22.67 -6.61
N SER A 583 -23.11 22.01 -5.98
CA SER A 583 -24.53 22.42 -5.94
C SER A 583 -25.00 22.84 -4.55
N SER A 584 -24.10 22.97 -3.57
CA SER A 584 -24.39 23.38 -2.17
C SER A 584 -25.53 22.58 -1.52
N LEU A 585 -25.67 21.30 -1.87
CA LEU A 585 -26.77 20.45 -1.40
C LEU A 585 -26.57 20.04 0.06
N VAL A 586 -27.66 19.74 0.75
CA VAL A 586 -27.68 19.21 2.12
C VAL A 586 -27.91 17.71 2.11
N SER A 587 -27.55 17.01 3.21
CA SER A 587 -27.88 15.59 3.39
C SER A 587 -29.35 15.33 3.14
N GLY A 588 -29.67 14.28 2.37
CA GLY A 588 -31.06 14.01 2.01
C GLY A 588 -31.21 13.12 0.77
N VAL A 589 -32.44 12.85 0.42
CA VAL A 589 -32.82 12.05 -0.76
C VAL A 589 -32.92 12.94 -1.98
N TYR A 590 -32.29 12.49 -3.07
CA TYR A 590 -32.35 13.08 -4.39
C TYR A 590 -32.74 12.01 -5.42
N PHE A 591 -33.20 12.45 -6.58
CA PHE A 591 -33.53 11.59 -7.69
C PHE A 591 -32.68 11.97 -8.91
N TYR A 592 -32.32 11.00 -9.72
CA TYR A 592 -31.74 11.25 -11.03
C TYR A 592 -32.56 10.55 -12.10
N LYS A 593 -32.74 11.24 -13.21
CA LYS A 593 -33.59 10.83 -14.32
C LYS A 593 -32.80 10.83 -15.61
N LEU A 594 -32.75 9.67 -16.26
CA LEU A 594 -32.23 9.50 -17.61
C LEU A 594 -33.39 9.51 -18.59
N GLN A 595 -33.26 10.31 -19.64
CA GLN A 595 -34.15 10.29 -20.78
C GLN A 595 -33.29 10.12 -22.06
N ALA A 596 -33.61 9.13 -22.90
CA ALA A 596 -32.92 8.83 -24.13
C ALA A 596 -33.92 8.34 -25.19
N GLY A 597 -34.31 9.23 -26.11
CA GLY A 597 -35.43 8.97 -27.02
C GLY A 597 -36.74 8.75 -26.24
N ASN A 598 -37.37 7.61 -26.43
CA ASN A 598 -38.61 7.22 -25.70
C ASN A 598 -38.33 6.52 -24.36
N PHE A 599 -37.09 6.25 -24.02
CA PHE A 599 -36.71 5.64 -22.75
C PHE A 599 -36.63 6.69 -21.65
N VAL A 600 -37.27 6.41 -20.54
CA VAL A 600 -37.21 7.25 -19.33
C VAL A 600 -37.11 6.35 -18.10
N GLU A 601 -36.06 6.56 -17.31
CA GLU A 601 -35.87 5.85 -16.04
C GLU A 601 -35.46 6.86 -14.95
N THR A 602 -35.99 6.66 -13.72
CA THR A 602 -35.67 7.49 -12.56
C THR A 602 -35.25 6.60 -11.39
N LYS A 603 -34.15 6.97 -10.74
CA LYS A 603 -33.65 6.27 -9.55
C LYS A 603 -33.40 7.25 -8.40
N LYS A 604 -33.37 6.70 -7.20
CA LYS A 604 -33.14 7.43 -5.95
C LYS A 604 -31.68 7.32 -5.52
N MET A 605 -31.12 8.43 -5.01
CA MET A 605 -29.80 8.44 -4.36
C MET A 605 -29.87 9.14 -3.01
N LEU A 606 -28.97 8.78 -2.09
CA LEU A 606 -28.92 9.34 -0.73
C LEU A 606 -27.56 10.04 -0.52
N LEU A 607 -27.63 11.36 -0.31
CA LEU A 607 -26.46 12.16 0.10
C LEU A 607 -26.37 12.15 1.62
N VAL A 608 -25.19 11.83 2.15
CA VAL A 608 -24.86 11.89 3.58
C VAL A 608 -23.60 12.76 3.70
N LYS A 609 -23.72 13.89 4.39
CA LYS A 609 -22.59 14.77 4.71
C LYS A 609 -22.12 14.52 6.12
#